data_3bef333463bbc0c67dcb7e840cecf74a
#
_entry.id   3bef333463bbc0c67dcb7e840cecf74a
#
_cell.length_a   1.000
_cell.length_b   1.000
_cell.length_c   1.000
_cell.angle_alpha   90.00
_cell.angle_beta   90.00
_cell.angle_gamma   90.00
#
_symmetry.space_group_name_H-M   'P 1'
#
loop_
_entity.id
_entity.type
_entity.pdbx_description
1 polymer ?
#
loop_
_entity_poly.entity_id
_entity_poly.type
_entity_poly.pdbx_seq_one_letter_code
_entity_poly.pdbx_strand_id
1 'polypeptide(L)'
;MGESKISASMMCADLINLKDTIKIFEDKGVEYLHIDVMDGEFVPNFGLGVDYIRGLRALTKIPLDLHLMIKDPEYKLQWIGIKETDIVSIHYESTYQVQRALDWLAPFGTGLY
;
A
#
# COMPACT_ATOMS: atom_id res chain seq x y z
N MET A 1 9.08 21.59 10.46
CA MET A 1 9.27 20.13 10.49
C MET A 1 7.93 19.43 10.68
N GLY A 2 7.64 18.47 9.86
CA GLY A 2 6.44 17.66 10.04
C GLY A 2 6.56 16.71 11.22
N GLU A 3 5.44 16.25 11.72
CA GLU A 3 5.40 15.22 12.73
C GLU A 3 5.84 13.87 12.14
N SER A 4 6.59 13.10 12.92
CA SER A 4 6.92 11.73 12.56
C SER A 4 5.66 10.86 12.64
N LYS A 5 5.47 10.00 11.63
CA LYS A 5 4.34 9.08 11.56
C LYS A 5 4.82 7.65 11.56
N ILE A 6 4.01 6.77 12.15
CA ILE A 6 4.31 5.33 12.20
C ILE A 6 3.47 4.62 11.15
N SER A 7 4.16 3.84 10.31
CA SER A 7 3.54 2.96 9.33
C SER A 7 3.91 1.51 9.67
N ALA A 8 2.93 0.73 10.09
CA ALA A 8 3.14 -0.65 10.52
C ALA A 8 3.13 -1.61 9.33
N SER A 9 4.18 -2.43 9.19
CA SER A 9 4.29 -3.39 8.10
C SER A 9 3.32 -4.55 8.28
N MET A 10 2.43 -4.74 7.30
CA MET A 10 1.48 -5.85 7.31
C MET A 10 2.09 -7.17 6.83
N MET A 11 3.25 -7.15 6.17
CA MET A 11 3.98 -8.38 5.82
C MET A 11 4.45 -9.15 7.06
N CYS A 12 4.70 -8.43 8.15
CA CYS A 12 5.14 -9.02 9.41
C CYS A 12 3.98 -9.26 10.39
N ALA A 13 2.76 -8.94 10.01
CA ALA A 13 1.60 -9.10 10.86
C ALA A 13 1.10 -10.55 10.86
N ASP A 14 0.46 -10.95 11.95
CA ASP A 14 -0.21 -12.24 12.04
C ASP A 14 -1.48 -12.22 11.21
N LEU A 15 -1.44 -12.89 10.04
CA LEU A 15 -2.58 -12.91 9.11
C LEU A 15 -3.75 -13.76 9.61
N ILE A 16 -3.51 -14.69 10.54
CA ILE A 16 -4.57 -15.54 11.11
C ILE A 16 -5.40 -14.74 12.12
N ASN A 17 -4.74 -13.92 12.93
CA ASN A 17 -5.39 -13.07 13.92
C ASN A 17 -5.41 -11.60 13.49
N LEU A 18 -5.69 -11.35 12.23
CA LEU A 18 -5.60 -10.03 11.63
C LEU A 18 -6.45 -8.98 12.35
N LYS A 19 -7.68 -9.34 12.72
CA LYS A 19 -8.60 -8.42 13.39
C LYS A 19 -8.03 -7.94 14.74
N ASP A 20 -7.46 -8.85 15.52
CA ASP A 20 -6.86 -8.52 16.82
C ASP A 20 -5.59 -7.67 16.63
N THR A 21 -4.78 -7.99 15.62
CA THR A 21 -3.58 -7.21 15.28
C THR A 21 -3.95 -5.77 14.90
N ILE A 22 -4.97 -5.60 14.07
CA ILE A 22 -5.46 -4.29 13.66
C ILE A 22 -5.94 -3.48 14.86
N LYS A 23 -6.65 -4.10 15.78
CA LYS A 23 -7.12 -3.44 17.01
C LYS A 23 -5.95 -2.93 17.85
N ILE A 24 -4.88 -3.71 17.95
CA ILE A 24 -3.67 -3.29 18.66
C ILE A 24 -3.08 -2.03 17.99
N PHE A 25 -3.00 -2.01 16.66
CA PHE A 25 -2.49 -0.86 15.92
C PHE A 25 -3.37 0.38 16.13
N GLU A 26 -4.68 0.23 16.12
CA GLU A 26 -5.61 1.34 16.39
C GLU A 26 -5.43 1.87 17.82
N ASP A 27 -5.32 0.99 18.80
CA ASP A 27 -5.13 1.36 20.22
C ASP A 27 -3.78 2.06 20.46
N LYS A 28 -2.75 1.73 19.68
CA LYS A 28 -1.42 2.32 19.76
C LYS A 28 -1.27 3.59 18.93
N GLY A 29 -2.29 4.01 18.20
CA GLY A 29 -2.26 5.22 17.39
C GLY A 29 -1.37 5.15 16.15
N VAL A 30 -1.26 3.97 15.55
CA VAL A 30 -0.56 3.78 14.27
C VAL A 30 -1.28 4.58 13.19
N GLU A 31 -0.55 5.37 12.41
CA GLU A 31 -1.15 6.31 11.44
C GLU A 31 -1.34 5.69 10.05
N TYR A 32 -0.53 4.70 9.69
CA TYR A 32 -0.61 4.01 8.41
C TYR A 32 -0.38 2.51 8.58
N LEU A 33 -1.01 1.73 7.71
CA LEU A 33 -0.67 0.31 7.53
C LEU A 33 0.12 0.18 6.24
N HIS A 34 1.37 -0.29 6.35
CA HIS A 34 2.27 -0.45 5.21
C HIS A 34 2.04 -1.80 4.55
N ILE A 35 1.71 -1.79 3.26
CA ILE A 35 1.44 -3.00 2.49
C ILE A 35 2.41 -3.06 1.32
N ASP A 36 3.23 -4.12 1.31
CA ASP A 36 4.11 -4.44 0.18
C ASP A 36 3.35 -5.32 -0.80
N VAL A 37 3.06 -4.78 -1.98
CA VAL A 37 2.38 -5.49 -3.06
C VAL A 37 3.42 -5.96 -4.06
N MET A 38 3.53 -7.26 -4.24
CA MET A 38 4.51 -7.90 -5.13
C MET A 38 3.78 -8.81 -6.11
N ASP A 39 4.16 -8.75 -7.39
CA ASP A 39 3.46 -9.48 -8.46
C ASP A 39 4.20 -10.73 -8.96
N GLY A 40 5.38 -11.04 -8.41
CA GLY A 40 6.20 -12.15 -8.89
C GLY A 40 6.85 -11.90 -10.23
N GLU A 41 6.71 -10.70 -10.80
CA GLU A 41 7.26 -10.31 -12.09
C GLU A 41 8.32 -9.22 -11.93
N PHE A 42 7.99 -8.10 -11.30
CA PHE A 42 8.96 -7.06 -10.99
C PHE A 42 9.96 -7.53 -9.93
N VAL A 43 9.49 -8.28 -8.93
CA VAL A 43 10.31 -8.91 -7.90
C VAL A 43 10.00 -10.41 -7.84
N PRO A 44 10.98 -11.27 -7.48
CA PRO A 44 10.80 -12.72 -7.47
C PRO A 44 10.08 -13.21 -6.20
N ASN A 45 8.94 -12.62 -5.89
CA ASN A 45 8.14 -13.00 -4.74
C ASN A 45 6.69 -12.56 -4.96
N PHE A 46 5.79 -13.10 -4.17
CA PHE A 46 4.40 -12.67 -4.13
C PHE A 46 4.13 -11.96 -2.81
N GLY A 47 3.44 -10.86 -2.89
CA GLY A 47 3.06 -10.09 -1.72
C GLY A 47 1.55 -10.09 -1.50
N LEU A 48 1.11 -9.14 -0.68
CA LEU A 48 -0.31 -8.98 -0.35
C LEU A 48 -1.06 -8.39 -1.53
N GLY A 49 -2.22 -8.94 -1.85
CA GLY A 49 -2.96 -8.59 -3.07
C GLY A 49 -4.20 -7.74 -2.83
N VAL A 50 -4.98 -7.57 -3.90
CA VAL A 50 -6.18 -6.72 -3.93
C VAL A 50 -7.23 -7.15 -2.90
N ASP A 51 -7.48 -8.44 -2.79
CA ASP A 51 -8.49 -8.95 -1.83
C ASP A 51 -8.07 -8.72 -0.38
N TYR A 52 -6.78 -8.82 -0.10
CA TYR A 52 -6.25 -8.50 1.22
C TYR A 52 -6.45 -7.01 1.55
N ILE A 53 -6.19 -6.13 0.60
CA ILE A 53 -6.40 -4.69 0.77
C ILE A 53 -7.87 -4.39 1.04
N ARG A 54 -8.79 -5.01 0.30
CA ARG A 54 -10.22 -4.86 0.54
C ARG A 54 -10.63 -5.34 1.93
N GLY A 55 -10.07 -6.47 2.37
CA GLY A 55 -10.30 -7.01 3.70
C GLY A 55 -9.86 -6.06 4.80
N LEU A 56 -8.69 -5.45 4.65
CA LEU A 56 -8.20 -4.44 5.58
C LEU A 56 -9.13 -3.23 5.65
N ARG A 57 -9.58 -2.73 4.52
CA ARG A 57 -10.49 -1.57 4.50
C ARG A 57 -11.81 -1.84 5.20
N ALA A 58 -12.27 -3.08 5.20
CA ALA A 58 -13.47 -3.48 5.93
C ALA A 58 -13.26 -3.56 7.44
N LEU A 59 -12.02 -3.77 7.89
CA LEU A 59 -11.67 -3.92 9.30
C LEU A 59 -11.27 -2.62 9.99
N THR A 60 -10.75 -1.64 9.25
CA THR A 60 -10.18 -0.44 9.85
C THR A 60 -10.31 0.77 8.94
N LYS A 61 -10.28 1.96 9.55
CA LYS A 61 -10.20 3.23 8.85
C LYS A 61 -8.78 3.78 8.76
N ILE A 62 -7.79 3.08 9.30
CA ILE A 62 -6.39 3.51 9.20
C ILE A 62 -6.02 3.60 7.71
N PRO A 63 -5.46 4.74 7.24
CA PRO A 63 -5.04 4.87 5.86
C PRO A 63 -3.91 3.89 5.51
N LEU A 64 -3.82 3.53 4.25
CA LEU A 64 -2.85 2.55 3.76
C LEU A 64 -1.64 3.26 3.15
N ASP A 65 -0.47 2.70 3.39
CA ASP A 65 0.80 3.07 2.79
C ASP A 65 1.18 1.94 1.84
N LEU A 66 0.83 2.10 0.56
CA LEU A 66 0.94 1.05 -0.45
C LEU A 66 2.28 1.16 -1.18
N HIS A 67 3.11 0.15 -1.04
CA HIS A 67 4.39 0.05 -1.74
C HIS A 67 4.24 -0.96 -2.88
N LEU A 68 4.15 -0.46 -4.11
CA LEU A 68 3.84 -1.28 -5.28
C LEU A 68 5.13 -1.75 -5.97
N MET A 69 5.50 -2.98 -5.70
CA MET A 69 6.59 -3.68 -6.38
C MET A 69 6.01 -4.55 -7.49
N ILE A 70 5.38 -3.87 -8.46
CA ILE A 70 4.66 -4.51 -9.56
C ILE A 70 5.08 -3.90 -10.89
N LYS A 71 5.06 -4.71 -11.93
CA LYS A 71 5.38 -4.28 -13.29
C LYS A 71 4.20 -3.52 -13.89
N ASP A 72 4.50 -2.43 -14.60
CA ASP A 72 3.53 -1.60 -15.30
C ASP A 72 2.34 -1.19 -14.40
N PRO A 73 2.60 -0.50 -13.27
CA PRO A 73 1.55 -0.17 -12.30
C PRO A 73 0.43 0.66 -12.90
N GLU A 74 0.67 1.47 -13.93
CA GLU A 74 -0.34 2.33 -14.56
C GLU A 74 -1.56 1.57 -15.08
N TYR A 75 -1.42 0.28 -15.37
CA TYR A 75 -2.52 -0.57 -15.81
C TYR A 75 -3.25 -1.26 -14.65
N LYS A 76 -2.68 -1.23 -13.46
CA LYS A 76 -3.14 -2.03 -12.31
C LYS A 76 -3.66 -1.18 -11.15
N LEU A 77 -3.39 0.11 -11.15
CA LEU A 77 -3.78 1.01 -10.07
C LEU A 77 -5.30 1.02 -9.83
N GLN A 78 -6.08 0.94 -10.89
CA GLN A 78 -7.54 0.94 -10.79
C GLN A 78 -8.10 -0.29 -10.05
N TRP A 79 -7.32 -1.37 -9.94
CA TRP A 79 -7.77 -2.58 -9.23
C TRP A 79 -7.70 -2.44 -7.72
N ILE A 80 -6.88 -1.51 -7.22
CA ILE A 80 -6.50 -1.44 -5.81
C ILE A 80 -7.53 -0.68 -4.96
N GLY A 81 -8.29 0.24 -5.54
CA GLY A 81 -9.24 1.06 -4.80
C GLY A 81 -8.56 2.05 -3.87
N ILE A 82 -7.65 2.84 -4.42
CA ILE A 82 -6.86 3.83 -3.67
C ILE A 82 -7.76 4.96 -3.19
N LYS A 83 -7.56 5.41 -1.95
CA LYS A 83 -8.27 6.53 -1.34
C LYS A 83 -7.34 7.74 -1.18
N GLU A 84 -7.91 8.94 -1.10
CA GLU A 84 -7.15 10.18 -0.96
C GLU A 84 -6.27 10.22 0.29
N THR A 85 -6.66 9.50 1.33
CA THR A 85 -5.88 9.42 2.58
C THR A 85 -4.71 8.45 2.51
N ASP A 86 -4.63 7.64 1.46
CA ASP A 86 -3.55 6.67 1.28
C ASP A 86 -2.27 7.32 0.77
N ILE A 87 -1.16 6.62 0.97
CA ILE A 87 0.11 6.91 0.32
C ILE A 87 0.42 5.76 -0.64
N VAL A 88 0.85 6.08 -1.86
CA VAL A 88 1.20 5.07 -2.87
C VAL A 88 2.59 5.35 -3.39
N SER A 89 3.46 4.34 -3.32
CA SER A 89 4.81 4.43 -3.85
C SER A 89 5.01 3.41 -4.96
N ILE A 90 5.63 3.84 -6.05
CA ILE A 90 5.97 2.99 -7.19
C ILE A 90 7.49 3.03 -7.43
N HIS A 91 8.00 2.10 -8.23
CA HIS A 91 9.40 2.06 -8.62
C HIS A 91 9.59 2.62 -10.03
N TYR A 92 10.58 3.48 -10.19
CA TYR A 92 10.92 4.08 -11.48
C TYR A 92 11.19 3.02 -12.56
N GLU A 93 11.88 1.94 -12.19
CA GLU A 93 12.24 0.87 -13.12
C GLU A 93 11.09 -0.08 -13.45
N SER A 94 9.94 0.02 -12.77
CA SER A 94 8.83 -0.92 -12.93
C SER A 94 8.04 -0.71 -14.21
N THR A 95 8.22 0.42 -14.88
CA THR A 95 7.47 0.77 -16.09
C THR A 95 8.28 1.68 -17.00
N TYR A 96 7.97 1.63 -18.30
CA TYR A 96 8.48 2.60 -19.29
C TYR A 96 7.63 3.87 -19.33
N GLN A 97 6.51 3.91 -18.62
CA GLN A 97 5.55 5.02 -18.63
C GLN A 97 5.34 5.59 -17.24
N VAL A 98 6.45 5.88 -16.54
CA VAL A 98 6.40 6.36 -15.15
C VAL A 98 5.57 7.63 -15.00
N GLN A 99 5.65 8.55 -15.98
CA GLN A 99 4.88 9.79 -15.91
C GLN A 99 3.37 9.53 -15.96
N ARG A 100 2.93 8.55 -16.75
CA ARG A 100 1.52 8.15 -16.80
C ARG A 100 1.02 7.62 -15.47
N ALA A 101 1.84 6.81 -14.80
CA ALA A 101 1.51 6.31 -13.47
C ALA A 101 1.44 7.45 -12.44
N LEU A 102 2.39 8.37 -12.47
CA LEU A 102 2.41 9.52 -11.56
C LEU A 102 1.23 10.46 -11.81
N ASP A 103 0.85 10.68 -13.06
CA ASP A 103 -0.32 11.49 -13.40
C ASP A 103 -1.61 10.87 -12.86
N TRP A 104 -1.73 9.55 -12.95
CA TRP A 104 -2.87 8.83 -12.39
C TRP A 104 -2.93 8.97 -10.87
N LEU A 105 -1.76 8.98 -10.21
CA LEU A 105 -1.63 9.07 -8.76
C LEU A 105 -1.64 10.50 -8.21
N ALA A 106 -1.65 11.52 -9.08
CA ALA A 106 -1.53 12.92 -8.66
C ALA A 106 -2.52 13.36 -7.56
N PRO A 107 -3.79 12.89 -7.52
CA PRO A 107 -4.71 13.24 -6.43
C PRO A 107 -4.38 12.60 -5.07
N PHE A 108 -3.45 11.66 -5.02
CA PHE A 108 -3.13 10.87 -3.83
C PHE A 108 -1.75 11.22 -3.29
N GLY A 109 -1.43 10.81 -2.07
CA GLY A 109 -0.06 10.86 -1.55
C GLY A 109 0.82 9.91 -2.36
N THR A 110 1.93 10.41 -2.92
CA THR A 110 2.73 9.64 -3.89
C THR A 110 4.20 9.59 -3.50
N GLY A 111 4.81 8.42 -3.67
CA GLY A 111 6.25 8.22 -3.57
C GLY A 111 6.80 7.56 -4.83
N LEU A 112 8.07 7.84 -5.12
CA LEU A 112 8.79 7.23 -6.24
C LEU A 112 10.13 6.69 -5.74
N TYR A 113 10.39 5.44 -6.01
CA TYR A 113 11.66 4.78 -5.71
C TYR A 113 12.52 4.61 -6.94
#